data_52c691031b182b88e06aabf252847f17
#
_entry.id   52c691031b182b88e06aabf252847f17
#
_cell.length_a   1.000
_cell.length_b   1.000
_cell.length_c   1.000
_cell.angle_alpha   90.00
_cell.angle_beta   90.00
_cell.angle_gamma   90.00
#
_symmetry.space_group_name_H-M   'P 1'
#
loop_
_entity.id
_entity.type
_entity.pdbx_description
1 polymer ?
#
loop_
_entity_poly.entity_id
_entity_poly.type
_entity_poly.pdbx_seq_one_letter_code
_entity_poly.pdbx_strand_id
1 'polypeptide(L)'
;NQMICMEWDKATGKLMFRQQRPLPLAPQTDAIFRSVKDNFISPLIAAFKIEAVNQDSTALVIKINDIYDGTETSINNVFTNINLGTSAIKNLSRILSVKSFPNNVVATSELTTKVTEGTTSVYVTVEVSSSILLLPETPMMGRFDNQKIGYFTNPLLSFSDAQQRTDKKQFITRWRMEPKPEDREAYLKGKVVEPAKPIVFYIDNSTPYQ
;
A
#
# COMPACT_ATOMS: atom_id res chain seq x y z
N ASN A 1 0.40 -1.95 -6.00
CA ASN A 1 0.08 -1.44 -4.67
C ASN A 1 1.17 -1.86 -3.69
N GLN A 2 1.61 -0.94 -2.82
CA GLN A 2 2.63 -1.19 -1.80
C GLN A 2 2.05 -0.80 -0.44
N MET A 3 2.36 -1.59 0.58
CA MET A 3 2.06 -1.25 1.97
C MET A 3 3.29 -0.60 2.58
N ILE A 4 3.12 0.58 3.16
CA ILE A 4 4.20 1.41 3.71
C ILE A 4 3.96 1.63 5.19
N CYS A 5 4.99 1.40 6.00
CA CYS A 5 5.04 1.80 7.39
C CYS A 5 5.84 3.10 7.50
N MET A 6 5.29 4.09 8.19
CA MET A 6 5.96 5.35 8.50
C MET A 6 6.50 5.28 9.92
N GLU A 7 7.78 5.54 10.09
CA GLU A 7 8.48 5.45 11.35
C GLU A 7 9.28 6.74 11.61
N TRP A 8 9.07 7.39 12.76
CA TRP A 8 9.84 8.54 13.14
C TRP A 8 11.15 8.11 13.78
N ASP A 9 12.26 8.32 13.09
CA ASP A 9 13.60 8.18 13.66
C ASP A 9 13.99 9.47 14.40
N LYS A 10 13.84 9.44 15.71
CA LYS A 10 14.17 10.58 16.58
C LYS A 10 15.66 10.90 16.61
N ALA A 11 16.54 9.91 16.36
CA ALA A 11 17.98 10.11 16.37
C ALA A 11 18.46 10.93 15.17
N THR A 12 17.88 10.70 14.00
CA THR A 12 18.24 11.41 12.75
C THR A 12 17.29 12.55 12.40
N GLY A 13 16.17 12.70 13.13
CA GLY A 13 15.14 13.71 12.84
C GLY A 13 14.43 13.49 11.51
N LYS A 14 14.33 12.23 11.06
CA LYS A 14 13.73 11.88 9.78
C LYS A 14 12.49 11.00 9.95
N LEU A 15 11.54 11.13 9.02
CA LEU A 15 10.45 10.19 8.85
C LEU A 15 10.86 9.14 7.82
N MET A 16 10.96 7.89 8.26
CA MET A 16 11.36 6.74 7.47
C MET A 16 10.15 6.04 6.86
N PHE A 17 10.17 5.79 5.56
CA PHE A 17 9.17 4.99 4.86
C PHE A 17 9.73 3.61 4.58
N ARG A 18 9.15 2.60 5.21
CA ARG A 18 9.54 1.20 5.01
C ARG A 18 8.46 0.45 4.24
N GLN A 19 8.89 -0.24 3.20
CA GLN A 19 7.99 -1.13 2.48
C GLN A 19 7.71 -2.37 3.33
N GLN A 20 6.45 -2.53 3.74
CA GLN A 20 6.02 -3.76 4.38
C GLN A 20 5.94 -4.87 3.33
N ARG A 21 6.75 -5.90 3.51
CA ARG A 21 6.57 -7.15 2.76
C ARG A 21 5.51 -8.00 3.48
N PRO A 22 4.86 -8.97 2.81
CA PRO A 22 4.04 -9.94 3.51
C PRO A 22 4.89 -10.56 4.62
N LEU A 23 4.57 -10.18 5.86
CA LEU A 23 5.42 -10.43 7.01
C LEU A 23 5.51 -11.93 7.28
N PRO A 24 6.69 -12.46 7.55
CA PRO A 24 6.80 -13.75 8.18
C PRO A 24 6.08 -13.67 9.54
N LEU A 25 5.09 -14.53 9.73
CA LEU A 25 4.38 -14.66 10.98
C LEU A 25 5.10 -15.67 11.86
N ALA A 26 5.56 -15.23 13.02
CA ALA A 26 6.02 -16.12 14.07
C ALA A 26 5.28 -15.76 15.37
N PRO A 27 4.77 -16.73 16.13
CA PRO A 27 4.20 -16.45 17.45
C PRO A 27 5.25 -15.79 18.35
N GLN A 28 4.86 -14.77 19.09
CA GLN A 28 5.78 -14.07 20.01
C GLN A 28 6.32 -14.96 21.13
N THR A 29 5.63 -16.06 21.41
CA THR A 29 6.02 -17.08 22.41
C THR A 29 7.11 -18.01 21.92
N ASP A 30 7.32 -18.09 20.61
CA ASP A 30 8.27 -19.01 20.01
C ASP A 30 9.69 -18.43 19.99
N ALA A 31 10.71 -19.26 20.23
CA ALA A 31 12.11 -18.84 20.21
C ALA A 31 12.53 -18.29 18.82
N ILE A 32 11.96 -18.86 17.74
CA ILE A 32 12.20 -18.43 16.37
C ILE A 32 11.73 -16.99 16.11
N PHE A 33 10.81 -16.44 16.92
CA PHE A 33 10.28 -15.07 16.75
C PHE A 33 11.39 -14.03 16.67
N ARG A 34 12.37 -14.12 17.57
CA ARG A 34 13.53 -13.19 17.61
C ARG A 34 14.35 -13.28 16.33
N SER A 35 14.66 -14.50 15.90
CA SER A 35 15.40 -14.73 14.66
C SER A 35 14.67 -14.19 13.44
N VAL A 36 13.36 -14.42 13.36
CA VAL A 36 12.53 -13.90 12.26
C VAL A 36 12.52 -12.37 12.27
N LYS A 37 12.33 -11.75 13.43
CA LYS A 37 12.33 -10.29 13.58
C LYS A 37 13.65 -9.66 13.16
N ASP A 38 14.78 -10.28 13.53
CA ASP A 38 16.10 -9.74 13.27
C ASP A 38 16.56 -9.93 11.81
N ASN A 39 16.09 -11.01 11.14
CA ASN A 39 16.52 -11.34 9.78
C ASN A 39 15.58 -10.84 8.67
N PHE A 40 14.33 -10.48 8.98
CA PHE A 40 13.37 -9.97 8.00
C PHE A 40 13.12 -8.48 8.18
N ILE A 41 14.12 -7.68 7.83
CA ILE A 41 14.01 -6.21 7.92
C ILE A 41 13.22 -5.69 6.73
N SER A 42 12.22 -4.84 7.01
CA SER A 42 11.46 -4.14 5.97
C SER A 42 12.36 -3.12 5.25
N PRO A 43 12.48 -3.17 3.91
CA PRO A 43 13.33 -2.25 3.16
C PRO A 43 12.95 -0.78 3.41
N LEU A 44 13.95 0.05 3.64
CA LEU A 44 13.80 1.49 3.65
C LEU A 44 13.72 1.97 2.19
N ILE A 45 12.60 2.60 1.82
CA ILE A 45 12.35 3.05 0.45
C ILE A 45 12.41 4.57 0.29
N ALA A 46 12.19 5.32 1.38
CA ALA A 46 12.37 6.76 1.41
C ALA A 46 12.62 7.25 2.83
N ALA A 47 13.27 8.40 2.96
CA ALA A 47 13.50 9.08 4.23
C ALA A 47 13.35 10.58 4.03
N PHE A 48 12.43 11.21 4.77
CA PHE A 48 12.12 12.62 4.66
C PHE A 48 12.57 13.37 5.89
N LYS A 49 13.18 14.53 5.67
CA LYS A 49 13.47 15.46 6.75
C LYS A 49 12.17 15.97 7.35
N ILE A 50 12.06 15.98 8.67
CA ILE A 50 10.94 16.59 9.37
C ILE A 50 11.18 18.09 9.40
N GLU A 51 10.27 18.88 8.80
CA GLU A 51 10.37 20.34 8.71
C GLU A 51 9.76 21.01 9.95
N ALA A 52 8.72 20.43 10.52
CA ALA A 52 8.08 20.92 11.73
C ALA A 52 7.36 19.78 12.48
N VAL A 53 7.19 19.99 13.77
CA VAL A 53 6.47 19.10 14.69
C VAL A 53 5.54 19.98 15.52
N ASN A 54 4.29 19.54 15.74
CA ASN A 54 3.39 20.25 16.64
C ASN A 54 3.83 20.08 18.11
N GLN A 55 3.29 20.93 19.01
CA GLN A 55 3.68 20.95 20.42
C GLN A 55 3.52 19.57 21.11
N ASP A 56 2.47 18.85 20.77
CA ASP A 56 2.14 17.55 21.38
C ASP A 56 2.87 16.36 20.72
N SER A 57 3.72 16.62 19.71
CA SER A 57 4.42 15.60 18.92
C SER A 57 3.50 14.55 18.27
N THR A 58 2.25 14.91 17.99
CA THR A 58 1.24 14.04 17.36
C THR A 58 1.14 14.24 15.86
N ALA A 59 1.71 15.33 15.31
CA ALA A 59 1.71 15.64 13.89
C ALA A 59 3.09 16.12 13.44
N LEU A 60 3.47 15.70 12.23
CA LEU A 60 4.74 16.02 11.58
C LEU A 60 4.46 16.68 10.23
N VAL A 61 5.31 17.65 9.87
CA VAL A 61 5.32 18.24 8.53
C VAL A 61 6.56 17.78 7.80
N ILE A 62 6.37 17.21 6.61
CA ILE A 62 7.45 16.76 5.73
C ILE A 62 7.20 17.26 4.31
N LYS A 63 8.29 17.40 3.53
CA LYS A 63 8.20 17.66 2.10
C LYS A 63 8.17 16.34 1.33
N ILE A 64 7.03 16.03 0.71
CA ILE A 64 6.73 14.71 0.12
C ILE A 64 6.73 14.72 -1.42
N ASN A 65 7.11 15.83 -2.05
CA ASN A 65 7.06 15.99 -3.52
C ASN A 65 7.75 14.87 -4.29
N ASP A 66 8.89 14.40 -3.79
CA ASP A 66 9.71 13.38 -4.45
C ASP A 66 9.00 12.00 -4.55
N ILE A 67 7.91 11.79 -3.78
CA ILE A 67 7.08 10.57 -3.93
C ILE A 67 6.30 10.56 -5.25
N TYR A 68 5.94 11.74 -5.74
CA TYR A 68 5.00 11.92 -6.85
C TYR A 68 5.65 12.42 -8.13
N ASP A 69 6.96 12.68 -8.13
CA ASP A 69 7.65 13.27 -9.28
C ASP A 69 8.09 12.23 -10.33
N GLY A 70 7.88 10.93 -10.07
CA GLY A 70 8.15 9.84 -11.01
C GLY A 70 9.63 9.62 -11.30
N THR A 71 10.55 10.25 -10.55
CA THR A 71 12.00 10.05 -10.68
C THR A 71 12.43 8.67 -10.14
N GLU A 72 13.71 8.32 -10.25
CA GLU A 72 14.25 7.05 -9.77
C GLU A 72 14.03 6.85 -8.26
N THR A 73 14.00 7.94 -7.50
CA THR A 73 13.76 7.94 -6.05
C THR A 73 12.29 7.95 -5.68
N SER A 74 11.39 8.11 -6.65
CA SER A 74 9.96 8.06 -6.42
C SER A 74 9.51 6.66 -6.01
N ILE A 75 8.65 6.59 -5.00
CA ILE A 75 8.06 5.32 -4.52
C ILE A 75 7.24 4.66 -5.63
N ASN A 76 6.65 5.45 -6.52
CA ASN A 76 5.82 4.96 -7.61
C ASN A 76 6.39 5.43 -8.97
N ASN A 77 7.36 4.70 -9.49
CA ASN A 77 7.85 4.94 -10.85
C ASN A 77 6.87 4.32 -11.86
N VAL A 78 5.96 5.14 -12.38
CA VAL A 78 4.93 4.70 -13.33
C VAL A 78 5.53 4.17 -14.62
N PHE A 79 6.61 4.76 -15.11
CA PHE A 79 7.21 4.36 -16.41
C PHE A 79 7.82 2.97 -16.34
N THR A 80 8.42 2.59 -15.21
CA THR A 80 8.84 1.21 -14.97
C THR A 80 7.64 0.26 -14.90
N ASN A 81 6.55 0.69 -14.26
CA ASN A 81 5.35 -0.13 -14.12
C ASN A 81 4.63 -0.41 -15.46
N ILE A 82 4.75 0.50 -16.44
CA ILE A 82 4.19 0.32 -17.79
C ILE A 82 5.24 -0.17 -18.81
N ASN A 83 6.36 -0.73 -18.32
CA ASN A 83 7.45 -1.32 -19.12
C ASN A 83 8.16 -0.36 -20.06
N LEU A 84 8.18 0.92 -19.77
CA LEU A 84 9.01 1.88 -20.52
C LEU A 84 10.47 1.92 -20.03
N GLY A 85 10.77 1.27 -18.90
CA GLY A 85 12.14 1.03 -18.41
C GLY A 85 12.93 2.29 -18.04
N THR A 86 12.23 3.40 -17.75
CA THR A 86 12.84 4.70 -17.50
C THR A 86 12.14 5.43 -16.35
N SER A 87 12.64 6.59 -15.98
CA SER A 87 12.04 7.46 -14.98
C SER A 87 11.66 8.81 -15.57
N ALA A 88 10.83 9.56 -14.86
CA ALA A 88 10.42 10.89 -15.27
C ALA A 88 11.59 11.87 -15.28
N ILE A 89 11.56 12.81 -16.23
CA ILE A 89 12.48 13.94 -16.28
C ILE A 89 11.95 15.02 -15.35
N LYS A 90 12.68 15.30 -14.27
CA LYS A 90 12.23 16.19 -13.19
C LYS A 90 11.76 17.55 -13.67
N ASN A 91 12.49 18.18 -14.60
CA ASN A 91 12.17 19.51 -15.11
C ASN A 91 10.98 19.55 -16.08
N LEU A 92 10.53 18.38 -16.56
CA LEU A 92 9.39 18.23 -17.47
C LEU A 92 8.19 17.57 -16.79
N SER A 93 8.25 17.43 -15.46
CA SER A 93 7.23 16.75 -14.67
C SER A 93 6.78 17.65 -13.53
N ARG A 94 5.49 17.59 -13.19
CA ARG A 94 4.90 18.45 -12.15
C ARG A 94 3.72 17.79 -11.47
N ILE A 95 3.46 18.19 -10.23
CA ILE A 95 2.23 17.86 -9.51
C ILE A 95 1.16 18.85 -9.94
N LEU A 96 0.03 18.35 -10.45
CA LEU A 96 -1.09 19.16 -10.92
C LEU A 96 -2.04 19.51 -9.77
N SER A 97 -2.36 18.52 -8.94
CA SER A 97 -3.27 18.71 -7.81
C SER A 97 -3.00 17.74 -6.67
N VAL A 98 -3.36 18.14 -5.46
CA VAL A 98 -3.38 17.27 -4.28
C VAL A 98 -4.70 17.48 -3.58
N LYS A 99 -5.43 16.37 -3.33
CA LYS A 99 -6.69 16.35 -2.60
C LYS A 99 -6.53 15.49 -1.35
N SER A 100 -6.86 16.05 -0.20
CA SER A 100 -6.80 15.35 1.09
C SER A 100 -8.20 15.06 1.59
N PHE A 101 -8.39 13.81 2.02
CA PHE A 101 -9.63 13.29 2.61
C PHE A 101 -9.29 12.65 3.97
N PRO A 102 -10.26 12.35 4.83
CA PRO A 102 -9.99 11.81 6.16
C PRO A 102 -9.11 10.54 6.18
N ASN A 103 -9.24 9.67 5.19
CA ASN A 103 -8.54 8.39 5.15
C ASN A 103 -7.64 8.23 3.93
N ASN A 104 -7.55 9.22 3.03
CA ASN A 104 -6.67 9.13 1.87
C ASN A 104 -6.24 10.49 1.36
N VAL A 105 -5.11 10.49 0.69
CA VAL A 105 -4.59 11.62 -0.08
C VAL A 105 -4.44 11.18 -1.53
N VAL A 106 -4.97 11.97 -2.44
CA VAL A 106 -4.87 11.73 -3.89
C VAL A 106 -4.05 12.84 -4.51
N ALA A 107 -2.98 12.50 -5.19
CA ALA A 107 -2.16 13.42 -5.96
C ALA A 107 -2.25 13.08 -7.44
N THR A 108 -2.48 14.09 -8.28
CA THR A 108 -2.41 13.98 -9.74
C THR A 108 -1.16 14.66 -10.22
N SER A 109 -0.35 13.96 -11.01
CA SER A 109 0.92 14.43 -11.54
C SER A 109 0.96 14.25 -13.06
N GLU A 110 1.50 15.24 -13.77
CA GLU A 110 1.88 15.14 -15.16
C GLU A 110 3.36 14.78 -15.21
N LEU A 111 3.67 13.61 -15.78
CA LEU A 111 5.01 13.05 -15.83
C LEU A 111 5.45 12.88 -17.26
N THR A 112 6.65 13.34 -17.58
CA THR A 112 7.23 13.25 -18.91
C THR A 112 8.54 12.47 -18.84
N THR A 113 8.71 11.55 -19.78
CA THR A 113 9.96 10.82 -19.98
C THR A 113 10.37 10.83 -21.45
N LYS A 114 11.59 10.39 -21.73
CA LYS A 114 12.11 10.19 -23.07
C LYS A 114 12.37 8.70 -23.29
N VAL A 115 11.68 8.14 -24.23
CA VAL A 115 11.83 6.73 -24.64
C VAL A 115 12.65 6.68 -25.92
N THR A 116 13.64 5.79 -25.97
CA THR A 116 14.45 5.56 -27.18
C THR A 116 14.11 4.18 -27.73
N GLU A 117 13.66 4.15 -28.97
CA GLU A 117 13.37 2.93 -29.71
C GLU A 117 14.27 2.92 -30.98
N GLY A 118 15.23 2.01 -30.98
CA GLY A 118 16.28 1.99 -32.01
C GLY A 118 17.12 3.27 -32.03
N THR A 119 17.09 4.02 -33.14
CA THR A 119 17.78 5.30 -33.28
C THR A 119 16.90 6.53 -32.99
N THR A 120 15.61 6.32 -32.75
CA THR A 120 14.64 7.40 -32.58
C THR A 120 14.31 7.58 -31.10
N SER A 121 14.27 8.83 -30.65
CA SER A 121 13.84 9.19 -29.31
C SER A 121 12.54 9.99 -29.35
N VAL A 122 11.57 9.61 -28.51
CA VAL A 122 10.24 10.25 -28.41
C VAL A 122 9.98 10.66 -26.98
N TYR A 123 9.41 11.84 -26.77
CA TYR A 123 8.89 12.24 -25.47
C TYR A 123 7.50 11.66 -25.26
N VAL A 124 7.28 11.08 -24.10
CA VAL A 124 5.98 10.53 -23.65
C VAL A 124 5.57 11.24 -22.38
N THR A 125 4.39 11.85 -22.41
CA THR A 125 3.80 12.50 -21.23
C THR A 125 2.55 11.75 -20.83
N VAL A 126 2.42 11.46 -19.53
CA VAL A 126 1.27 10.77 -18.94
C VAL A 126 0.77 11.54 -17.72
N GLU A 127 -0.53 11.55 -17.53
CA GLU A 127 -1.14 12.01 -16.30
C GLU A 127 -1.39 10.81 -15.39
N VAL A 128 -0.91 10.90 -14.15
CA VAL A 128 -0.93 9.81 -13.17
C VAL A 128 -1.65 10.26 -11.91
N SER A 129 -2.64 9.51 -11.50
CA SER A 129 -3.28 9.66 -10.21
C SER A 129 -2.72 8.64 -9.22
N SER A 130 -2.16 9.13 -8.12
CA SER A 130 -1.59 8.33 -7.04
C SER A 130 -2.37 8.55 -5.75
N SER A 131 -2.71 7.47 -5.05
CA SER A 131 -3.45 7.57 -3.78
C SER A 131 -2.69 6.89 -2.65
N ILE A 132 -2.59 7.58 -1.51
CA ILE A 132 -2.12 7.01 -0.24
C ILE A 132 -3.33 6.83 0.65
N LEU A 133 -3.60 5.58 1.03
CA LEU A 133 -4.73 5.19 1.88
C LEU A 133 -4.24 4.86 3.29
N LEU A 134 -4.91 5.40 4.29
CA LEU A 134 -4.72 4.99 5.68
C LEU A 134 -5.38 3.62 5.89
N LEU A 135 -4.59 2.65 6.32
CA LEU A 135 -5.10 1.32 6.63
C LEU A 135 -5.85 1.33 7.97
N PRO A 136 -6.90 0.50 8.13
CA PRO A 136 -7.64 0.42 9.39
C PRO A 136 -6.77 -0.13 10.51
N GLU A 137 -6.90 0.42 11.73
CA GLU A 137 -6.20 -0.06 12.93
C GLU A 137 -6.50 -1.52 13.24
N THR A 138 -7.76 -1.92 13.08
CA THR A 138 -8.19 -3.32 13.22
C THR A 138 -8.42 -3.93 11.84
N PRO A 139 -7.49 -4.75 11.36
CA PRO A 139 -7.64 -5.42 10.08
C PRO A 139 -8.78 -6.45 10.14
N MET A 140 -9.34 -6.75 8.98
CA MET A 140 -10.31 -7.83 8.83
C MET A 140 -9.66 -9.17 9.16
N MET A 141 -10.40 -10.06 9.82
CA MET A 141 -9.92 -11.43 10.06
C MET A 141 -9.58 -12.12 8.74
N GLY A 142 -8.33 -12.59 8.62
CA GLY A 142 -7.88 -13.35 7.46
C GLY A 142 -8.62 -14.67 7.31
N ARG A 143 -8.90 -15.05 6.07
CA ARG A 143 -9.47 -16.37 5.74
C ARG A 143 -8.49 -17.09 4.84
N PHE A 144 -8.15 -18.32 5.21
CA PHE A 144 -7.25 -19.15 4.41
C PHE A 144 -7.89 -19.55 3.09
N ASP A 145 -7.03 -19.71 2.09
CA ASP A 145 -7.41 -20.25 0.80
C ASP A 145 -7.86 -21.70 0.90
N ASN A 146 -8.73 -22.09 -0.01
CA ASN A 146 -9.13 -23.47 -0.21
C ASN A 146 -8.93 -23.83 -1.68
N GLN A 147 -8.09 -24.80 -1.95
CA GLN A 147 -7.73 -25.24 -3.31
C GLN A 147 -8.91 -25.70 -4.17
N LYS A 148 -10.07 -26.00 -3.55
CA LYS A 148 -11.30 -26.35 -4.27
C LYS A 148 -11.97 -25.18 -4.97
N ILE A 149 -11.64 -23.94 -4.55
CA ILE A 149 -12.21 -22.70 -5.09
C ILE A 149 -11.03 -21.78 -5.38
N GLY A 150 -10.94 -21.27 -6.63
CA GLY A 150 -9.91 -20.31 -7.01
C GLY A 150 -10.21 -18.93 -6.46
N TYR A 151 -9.26 -18.36 -5.72
CA TYR A 151 -9.30 -16.99 -5.20
C TYR A 151 -8.01 -16.24 -5.56
N PHE A 152 -8.09 -14.92 -5.65
CA PHE A 152 -6.89 -14.10 -5.54
C PHE A 152 -6.41 -14.14 -4.09
N THR A 153 -5.13 -14.41 -3.89
CA THR A 153 -4.57 -14.62 -2.55
C THR A 153 -3.35 -13.75 -2.29
N ASN A 154 -3.16 -13.43 -1.02
CA ASN A 154 -1.92 -12.85 -0.50
C ASN A 154 -1.15 -13.93 0.27
N PRO A 155 0.05 -14.29 -0.19
CA PRO A 155 0.87 -15.30 0.50
C PRO A 155 1.54 -14.69 1.74
N LEU A 156 1.63 -15.52 2.79
CA LEU A 156 2.37 -15.25 4.02
C LEU A 156 3.30 -16.42 4.33
N LEU A 157 4.48 -16.13 4.86
CA LEU A 157 5.38 -17.13 5.38
C LEU A 157 5.13 -17.29 6.89
N SER A 158 4.84 -18.49 7.33
CA SER A 158 4.63 -18.82 8.74
C SER A 158 5.81 -19.61 9.28
N PHE A 159 6.34 -19.15 10.42
CA PHE A 159 7.40 -19.79 11.15
C PHE A 159 6.88 -20.19 12.53
N SER A 160 7.30 -21.35 13.01
CA SER A 160 6.97 -21.82 14.36
C SER A 160 8.04 -22.78 14.84
N ASP A 161 8.31 -22.82 16.14
CA ASP A 161 9.21 -23.80 16.75
C ASP A 161 8.71 -25.25 16.58
N ALA A 162 7.40 -25.44 16.35
CA ALA A 162 6.81 -26.75 16.08
C ALA A 162 7.00 -27.25 14.64
N GLN A 163 7.58 -26.43 13.74
CA GLN A 163 7.73 -26.74 12.33
C GLN A 163 9.20 -26.83 11.94
N GLN A 164 9.57 -27.88 11.22
CA GLN A 164 10.94 -28.04 10.69
C GLN A 164 11.20 -27.25 9.41
N ARG A 165 10.16 -26.68 8.79
CA ARG A 165 10.24 -25.88 7.57
C ARG A 165 9.22 -24.74 7.62
N THR A 166 9.50 -23.68 6.87
CA THR A 166 8.57 -22.58 6.65
C THR A 166 7.30 -23.07 5.96
N ASP A 167 6.16 -22.69 6.51
CA ASP A 167 4.84 -22.94 5.92
C ASP A 167 4.35 -21.70 5.15
N LYS A 168 3.89 -21.91 3.91
CA LYS A 168 3.30 -20.87 3.08
C LYS A 168 1.79 -20.88 3.28
N LYS A 169 1.29 -19.88 4.00
CA LYS A 169 -0.15 -19.65 4.16
C LYS A 169 -0.64 -18.67 3.13
N GLN A 170 -1.81 -18.91 2.57
CA GLN A 170 -2.44 -18.03 1.59
C GLN A 170 -3.76 -17.51 2.15
N PHE A 171 -3.90 -16.17 2.20
CA PHE A 171 -5.15 -15.53 2.60
C PHE A 171 -5.90 -15.04 1.38
N ILE A 172 -7.19 -15.32 1.29
CA ILE A 172 -8.03 -14.87 0.20
C ILE A 172 -8.24 -13.37 0.24
N THR A 173 -8.19 -12.73 -0.93
CA THR A 173 -8.59 -11.33 -1.11
C THR A 173 -10.10 -11.27 -1.19
N ARG A 174 -10.76 -10.54 -0.30
CA ARG A 174 -12.21 -10.41 -0.25
C ARG A 174 -12.66 -9.05 0.28
N TRP A 175 -13.88 -8.69 -0.03
CA TRP A 175 -14.52 -7.51 0.56
C TRP A 175 -14.79 -7.71 2.06
N ARG A 176 -14.69 -6.63 2.83
CA ARG A 176 -15.06 -6.64 4.26
C ARG A 176 -16.59 -6.53 4.38
N MET A 177 -17.25 -7.67 4.32
CA MET A 177 -18.70 -7.81 4.42
C MET A 177 -19.05 -8.35 5.80
N GLU A 178 -18.99 -7.48 6.83
CA GLU A 178 -19.33 -7.82 8.21
C GLU A 178 -20.79 -7.42 8.47
N PRO A 179 -21.58 -8.25 9.19
CA PRO A 179 -22.94 -7.89 9.56
C PRO A 179 -22.93 -6.73 10.56
N LYS A 180 -24.02 -5.98 10.63
CA LYS A 180 -24.23 -5.01 11.70
C LYS A 180 -24.27 -5.74 13.04
N PRO A 181 -23.86 -5.07 14.17
CA PRO A 181 -23.86 -5.71 15.48
C PRO A 181 -25.22 -6.31 15.88
N GLU A 182 -26.31 -5.62 15.55
CA GLU A 182 -27.71 -6.05 15.79
C GLU A 182 -28.12 -7.27 14.98
N ASP A 183 -27.53 -7.46 13.81
CA ASP A 183 -27.88 -8.57 12.89
C ASP A 183 -26.98 -9.80 13.07
N ARG A 184 -25.98 -9.71 13.95
CA ARG A 184 -24.98 -10.77 14.12
C ARG A 184 -25.57 -12.13 14.46
N GLU A 185 -26.55 -12.17 15.34
CA GLU A 185 -27.21 -13.43 15.70
C GLU A 185 -28.01 -14.04 14.54
N ALA A 186 -28.70 -13.21 13.77
CA ALA A 186 -29.42 -13.65 12.60
C ALA A 186 -28.47 -14.20 11.53
N TYR A 187 -27.34 -13.52 11.32
CA TYR A 187 -26.28 -13.97 10.43
C TYR A 187 -25.69 -15.32 10.85
N LEU A 188 -25.40 -15.50 12.14
CA LEU A 188 -24.87 -16.77 12.68
C LEU A 188 -25.86 -17.94 12.53
N LYS A 189 -27.16 -17.64 12.47
CA LYS A 189 -28.26 -18.61 12.20
C LYS A 189 -28.45 -18.86 10.69
N GLY A 190 -27.57 -18.29 9.82
CA GLY A 190 -27.60 -18.49 8.37
C GLY A 190 -28.54 -17.56 7.61
N LYS A 191 -29.12 -16.52 8.24
CA LYS A 191 -29.91 -15.51 7.53
C LYS A 191 -29.01 -14.57 6.75
N VAL A 192 -29.48 -14.17 5.58
CA VAL A 192 -28.87 -13.09 4.79
C VAL A 192 -29.21 -11.75 5.46
N VAL A 193 -28.20 -10.95 5.75
CA VAL A 193 -28.33 -9.64 6.39
C VAL A 193 -27.53 -8.59 5.62
N GLU A 194 -27.89 -7.32 5.77
CA GLU A 194 -27.14 -6.23 5.17
C GLU A 194 -25.78 -6.05 5.86
N PRO A 195 -24.70 -5.75 5.09
CA PRO A 195 -23.41 -5.46 5.69
C PRO A 195 -23.43 -4.12 6.43
N ALA A 196 -22.60 -4.01 7.47
CA ALA A 196 -22.41 -2.76 8.23
C ALA A 196 -21.93 -1.60 7.32
N LYS A 197 -21.13 -1.92 6.30
CA LYS A 197 -20.69 -0.97 5.27
C LYS A 197 -20.97 -1.59 3.90
N PRO A 198 -21.84 -0.98 3.08
CA PRO A 198 -22.12 -1.45 1.72
C PRO A 198 -20.89 -1.22 0.83
N ILE A 199 -20.79 -2.02 -0.23
CA ILE A 199 -19.85 -1.76 -1.32
C ILE A 199 -20.42 -0.63 -2.18
N VAL A 200 -19.67 0.48 -2.29
CA VAL A 200 -20.08 1.64 -3.08
C VAL A 200 -19.14 1.79 -4.28
N PHE A 201 -19.72 1.83 -5.48
CA PHE A 201 -19.00 2.13 -6.70
C PHE A 201 -19.35 3.54 -7.18
N TYR A 202 -18.34 4.29 -7.56
CA TYR A 202 -18.51 5.59 -8.21
C TYR A 202 -18.24 5.42 -9.70
N ILE A 203 -19.14 5.94 -10.51
CA ILE A 203 -18.99 5.97 -11.97
C ILE A 203 -18.47 7.34 -12.35
N ASP A 204 -17.37 7.38 -13.08
CA ASP A 204 -16.81 8.63 -13.59
C ASP A 204 -17.69 9.26 -14.65
N ASN A 205 -17.74 10.60 -14.67
CA ASN A 205 -18.57 11.35 -15.61
C ASN A 205 -18.14 11.16 -17.08
N SER A 206 -16.92 10.74 -17.33
CA SER A 206 -16.39 10.42 -18.66
C SER A 206 -16.84 9.05 -19.19
N THR A 207 -17.50 8.24 -18.35
CA THR A 207 -17.99 6.92 -18.75
C THR A 207 -19.13 7.07 -19.77
N PRO A 208 -19.01 6.50 -20.99
CA PRO A 208 -20.06 6.59 -21.98
C PRO A 208 -21.36 5.94 -21.47
N TYR A 209 -22.49 6.59 -21.71
CA TYR A 209 -23.80 5.94 -21.56
C TYR A 209 -23.96 4.91 -22.68
N GLN A 210 -24.24 3.67 -22.31
CA GLN A 210 -24.65 2.63 -23.27
C GLN A 210 -26.16 2.61 -23.39
#